data_91e666d99e0563cfbcda8d547c1b019b
#
_entry.id   91e666d99e0563cfbcda8d547c1b019b
#
_cell.length_a   1.000
_cell.length_b   1.000
_cell.length_c   1.000
_cell.angle_alpha   90.00
_cell.angle_beta   90.00
_cell.angle_gamma   90.00
#
_symmetry.space_group_name_H-M   'P 1'
#
loop_
_entity.id
_entity.type
_entity.pdbx_description
1 polymer ?
#
loop_
_entity_poly.entity_id
_entity_poly.type
_entity_poly.pdbx_seq_one_letter_code
_entity_poly.pdbx_strand_id
1 'polypeptide(L)'
;MQKSLDVVTIGDAMAMFVATKTGELADVEQFIKRVAGAELNVATGLARLGLKVGWVSRVGNDSFGRFIVKSLEKEGIDAQGVTQDERYATGFQLKSKVENGTDPIVEYFRKGSAASHLSIEDYHEAYFASARHLHLSGVAAALSASSYELLAHTARTLKAQGKTISFDPNLRPVLWKSEAEMVEKLNRLAFQADWVLPGLKEGMILTGQQTPEAIADFYLRHEVKAVIIKTGADGAGYKAANGEQGCVAPVKVDNVVDTVGAGDGFAVGVISALLEGRSLHQAVTRGNKIGALAIQVQGDSEGLPTREQLGE
;
A
#
# COMPACT_ATOMS: atom_id res chain seq x y z
N MET A 1 -1.74 29.12 4.08
CA MET A 1 -2.89 28.21 3.85
C MET A 1 -2.32 26.82 3.63
N GLN A 2 -2.78 25.84 4.41
CA GLN A 2 -2.38 24.45 4.23
C GLN A 2 -2.88 23.97 2.86
N LYS A 3 -2.01 23.30 2.08
CA LYS A 3 -2.40 22.80 0.76
C LYS A 3 -3.45 21.69 0.96
N SER A 4 -4.55 21.76 0.22
CA SER A 4 -5.52 20.66 0.18
C SER A 4 -4.88 19.43 -0.47
N LEU A 5 -4.95 18.28 0.21
CA LEU A 5 -4.50 16.99 -0.30
C LEU A 5 -5.67 16.20 -0.87
N ASP A 6 -5.42 15.40 -1.90
CA ASP A 6 -6.37 14.40 -2.36
C ASP A 6 -6.32 13.16 -1.49
N VAL A 7 -5.11 12.68 -1.20
CA VAL A 7 -4.88 11.47 -0.42
C VAL A 7 -3.81 11.71 0.63
N VAL A 8 -4.00 11.14 1.81
CA VAL A 8 -2.94 10.95 2.80
C VAL A 8 -2.80 9.46 3.09
N THR A 9 -1.56 9.00 3.28
CA THR A 9 -1.28 7.62 3.71
C THR A 9 -0.24 7.60 4.82
N ILE A 10 -0.25 6.54 5.63
CA ILE A 10 0.64 6.36 6.77
C ILE A 10 1.38 5.04 6.56
N GLY A 11 2.69 5.05 6.61
CA GLY A 11 3.39 3.81 6.42
C GLY A 11 4.88 3.84 6.72
N ASP A 12 5.52 2.72 6.42
CA ASP A 12 6.95 2.52 6.54
C ASP A 12 7.58 2.59 5.15
N ALA A 13 8.70 3.29 5.07
CA ALA A 13 9.57 3.22 3.90
C ALA A 13 10.96 2.76 4.30
N MET A 14 11.57 2.00 3.42
CA MET A 14 12.90 1.43 3.58
C MET A 14 13.78 1.79 2.39
N ALA A 15 15.09 1.93 2.67
CA ALA A 15 16.07 1.86 1.59
C ALA A 15 16.17 0.40 1.12
N MET A 16 15.84 0.15 -0.14
CA MET A 16 15.94 -1.18 -0.74
C MET A 16 17.21 -1.29 -1.58
N PHE A 17 17.95 -2.35 -1.37
CA PHE A 17 19.14 -2.70 -2.13
C PHE A 17 18.83 -3.90 -3.01
N VAL A 18 18.66 -3.66 -4.30
CA VAL A 18 18.34 -4.70 -5.30
C VAL A 18 19.62 -5.24 -5.88
N ALA A 19 19.83 -6.54 -5.77
CA ALA A 19 21.00 -7.22 -6.32
C ALA A 19 21.15 -6.99 -7.84
N THR A 20 22.37 -6.76 -8.32
CA THR A 20 22.62 -6.55 -9.76
C THR A 20 22.79 -7.86 -10.52
N LYS A 21 23.08 -8.95 -9.83
CA LYS A 21 23.22 -10.32 -10.39
C LYS A 21 22.34 -11.30 -9.62
N THR A 22 22.01 -12.40 -10.25
CA THR A 22 21.34 -13.55 -9.60
C THR A 22 22.32 -14.29 -8.68
N GLY A 23 21.81 -15.03 -7.71
CA GLY A 23 22.58 -15.82 -6.75
C GLY A 23 22.23 -15.51 -5.30
N GLU A 24 22.97 -16.09 -4.39
CA GLU A 24 22.86 -15.86 -2.95
C GLU A 24 23.16 -14.40 -2.62
N LEU A 25 22.34 -13.76 -1.79
CA LEU A 25 22.54 -12.35 -1.41
C LEU A 25 23.88 -12.11 -0.72
N ALA A 26 24.39 -13.10 0.00
CA ALA A 26 25.70 -13.05 0.65
C ALA A 26 26.87 -12.92 -0.34
N ASP A 27 26.70 -13.37 -1.59
CA ASP A 27 27.73 -13.37 -2.63
C ASP A 27 27.60 -12.17 -3.60
N VAL A 28 26.62 -11.28 -3.36
CA VAL A 28 26.39 -10.11 -4.20
C VAL A 28 27.17 -8.91 -3.68
N GLU A 29 28.10 -8.40 -4.47
CA GLU A 29 28.94 -7.24 -4.12
C GLU A 29 28.30 -5.90 -4.52
N GLN A 30 27.37 -5.90 -5.49
CA GLN A 30 26.82 -4.67 -6.05
C GLN A 30 25.29 -4.67 -6.00
N PHE A 31 24.75 -3.56 -5.53
CA PHE A 31 23.31 -3.35 -5.40
C PHE A 31 22.90 -2.00 -6.01
N ILE A 32 21.69 -1.95 -6.55
CA ILE A 32 21.04 -0.71 -6.95
C ILE A 32 20.12 -0.27 -5.80
N LYS A 33 20.32 0.95 -5.32
CA LYS A 33 19.48 1.52 -4.26
C LYS A 33 18.17 2.04 -4.83
N ARG A 34 17.05 1.61 -4.23
CA ARG A 34 15.67 2.00 -4.50
C ARG A 34 14.95 2.35 -3.20
N VAL A 35 13.72 2.81 -3.30
CA VAL A 35 12.82 2.95 -2.15
C VAL A 35 11.80 1.83 -2.19
N ALA A 36 11.47 1.27 -1.03
CA ALA A 36 10.40 0.29 -0.86
C ALA A 36 9.46 0.71 0.28
N GLY A 37 8.22 0.28 0.20
CA GLY A 37 7.19 0.50 1.21
C GLY A 37 5.82 0.49 0.56
N ALA A 38 4.90 -0.36 1.01
CA ALA A 38 3.60 -0.55 0.38
C ALA A 38 2.82 0.76 0.26
N GLU A 39 2.73 1.51 1.36
CA GLU A 39 2.01 2.78 1.41
C GLU A 39 2.71 3.86 0.57
N LEU A 40 4.04 3.82 0.52
CA LEU A 40 4.81 4.74 -0.31
C LEU A 40 4.70 4.40 -1.80
N ASN A 41 4.62 3.11 -2.16
CA ASN A 41 4.35 2.70 -3.53
C ASN A 41 3.00 3.25 -4.00
N VAL A 42 1.96 3.12 -3.16
CA VAL A 42 0.64 3.70 -3.46
C VAL A 42 0.71 5.22 -3.57
N ALA A 43 1.39 5.90 -2.64
CA ALA A 43 1.58 7.35 -2.69
C ALA A 43 2.27 7.79 -4.00
N THR A 44 3.34 7.09 -4.39
CA THR A 44 4.10 7.34 -5.62
C THR A 44 3.20 7.20 -6.86
N GLY A 45 2.48 6.09 -6.97
CA GLY A 45 1.60 5.86 -8.11
C GLY A 45 0.48 6.90 -8.21
N LEU A 46 -0.14 7.26 -7.09
CA LEU A 46 -1.18 8.29 -7.06
C LEU A 46 -0.63 9.67 -7.44
N ALA A 47 0.57 10.02 -6.96
CA ALA A 47 1.23 11.29 -7.33
C ALA A 47 1.55 11.34 -8.83
N ARG A 48 2.07 10.24 -9.41
CA ARG A 48 2.33 10.13 -10.87
C ARG A 48 1.06 10.24 -11.71
N LEU A 49 -0.10 9.87 -11.14
CA LEU A 49 -1.41 10.10 -11.76
C LEU A 49 -1.96 11.51 -11.51
N GLY A 50 -1.18 12.41 -10.91
CA GLY A 50 -1.52 13.83 -10.74
C GLY A 50 -2.36 14.16 -9.50
N LEU A 51 -2.55 13.21 -8.57
CA LEU A 51 -3.19 13.51 -7.29
C LEU A 51 -2.20 14.20 -6.34
N LYS A 52 -2.71 15.05 -5.47
CA LYS A 52 -1.94 15.67 -4.38
C LYS A 52 -1.87 14.72 -3.21
N VAL A 53 -0.72 14.10 -2.99
CA VAL A 53 -0.55 13.06 -1.99
C VAL A 53 0.34 13.53 -0.86
N GLY A 54 -0.07 13.26 0.38
CA GLY A 54 0.73 13.41 1.58
C GLY A 54 1.12 12.04 2.16
N TRP A 55 2.32 11.95 2.72
CA TRP A 55 2.79 10.75 3.38
C TRP A 55 3.26 11.03 4.80
N VAL A 56 2.80 10.20 5.74
CA VAL A 56 3.11 10.30 7.17
C VAL A 56 3.95 9.10 7.57
N SER A 57 5.11 9.38 8.17
CA SER A 57 6.04 8.35 8.61
C SER A 57 7.09 8.89 9.57
N ARG A 58 7.93 7.98 10.08
CA ARG A 58 9.21 8.31 10.72
C ARG A 58 10.36 7.71 9.93
N VAL A 59 11.40 8.49 9.73
CA VAL A 59 12.70 8.05 9.18
C VAL A 59 13.81 8.46 10.13
N GLY A 60 14.91 7.73 10.15
CA GLY A 60 16.07 8.12 10.94
C GLY A 60 16.74 9.39 10.38
N ASN A 61 17.41 10.16 11.23
CA ASN A 61 18.30 11.24 10.78
C ASN A 61 19.62 10.66 10.22
N ASP A 62 19.50 9.83 9.20
CA ASP A 62 20.59 9.11 8.55
C ASP A 62 20.55 9.27 7.03
N SER A 63 21.49 8.64 6.33
CA SER A 63 21.57 8.72 4.87
C SER A 63 20.39 8.05 4.16
N PHE A 64 19.78 7.04 4.77
CA PHE A 64 18.60 6.37 4.20
C PHE A 64 17.34 7.21 4.37
N GLY A 65 17.16 7.83 5.56
CA GLY A 65 16.07 8.76 5.79
C GLY A 65 16.10 9.95 4.83
N ARG A 66 17.27 10.58 4.69
CA ARG A 66 17.46 11.67 3.69
C ARG A 66 17.22 11.20 2.25
N PHE A 67 17.58 9.96 1.93
CA PHE A 67 17.32 9.41 0.60
C PHE A 67 15.82 9.22 0.35
N ILE A 68 15.06 8.72 1.34
CA ILE A 68 13.62 8.55 1.24
C ILE A 68 12.94 9.92 1.08
N VAL A 69 13.27 10.90 1.92
CA VAL A 69 12.68 12.26 1.82
C VAL A 69 12.94 12.89 0.45
N LYS A 70 14.17 12.79 -0.08
CA LYS A 70 14.47 13.26 -1.44
C LYS A 70 13.68 12.54 -2.53
N SER A 71 13.37 11.26 -2.31
CA SER A 71 12.55 10.50 -3.25
C SER A 71 11.10 10.97 -3.24
N LEU A 72 10.54 11.31 -2.06
CA LEU A 72 9.22 11.93 -1.95
C LEU A 72 9.15 13.26 -2.71
N GLU A 73 10.14 14.13 -2.49
CA GLU A 73 10.23 15.43 -3.17
C GLU A 73 10.27 15.26 -4.69
N LYS A 74 11.06 14.31 -5.18
CA LYS A 74 11.18 14.00 -6.61
C LYS A 74 9.85 13.55 -7.23
N GLU A 75 9.05 12.78 -6.50
CA GLU A 75 7.73 12.30 -6.93
C GLU A 75 6.60 13.33 -6.65
N GLY A 76 6.94 14.48 -6.06
CA GLY A 76 5.96 15.52 -5.74
C GLY A 76 5.03 15.19 -4.58
N ILE A 77 5.43 14.25 -3.72
CA ILE A 77 4.69 13.83 -2.53
C ILE A 77 4.99 14.81 -1.38
N ASP A 78 3.95 15.28 -0.70
CA ASP A 78 4.10 16.14 0.46
C ASP A 78 4.65 15.36 1.65
N ALA A 79 5.83 15.79 2.13
CA ALA A 79 6.57 15.16 3.22
C ALA A 79 6.43 15.89 4.57
N GLN A 80 5.49 16.85 4.71
CA GLN A 80 5.31 17.58 5.97
C GLN A 80 4.90 16.68 7.14
N GLY A 81 4.34 15.50 6.85
CA GLY A 81 4.02 14.47 7.83
C GLY A 81 5.17 13.53 8.18
N VAL A 82 6.39 13.77 7.68
CA VAL A 82 7.55 12.92 7.95
C VAL A 82 8.36 13.46 9.11
N THR A 83 8.47 12.67 10.18
CA THR A 83 9.33 12.96 11.33
C THR A 83 10.72 12.36 11.10
N GLN A 84 11.78 13.16 11.29
CA GLN A 84 13.16 12.66 11.36
C GLN A 84 13.48 12.31 12.81
N ASP A 85 13.81 11.04 13.07
CA ASP A 85 14.09 10.52 14.40
C ASP A 85 15.61 10.48 14.66
N GLU A 86 16.05 11.08 15.78
CA GLU A 86 17.46 11.13 16.16
C GLU A 86 17.95 9.85 16.87
N ARG A 87 17.03 8.98 17.31
CA ARG A 87 17.33 7.80 18.14
C ARG A 87 17.30 6.51 17.36
N TYR A 88 16.44 6.43 16.34
CA TYR A 88 16.17 5.19 15.62
C TYR A 88 16.55 5.34 14.15
N ALA A 89 17.22 4.32 13.62
CA ALA A 89 17.65 4.31 12.22
C ALA A 89 16.50 4.04 11.26
N THR A 90 16.67 4.48 10.03
CA THR A 90 15.79 4.10 8.92
C THR A 90 15.93 2.61 8.61
N GLY A 91 14.82 1.91 8.41
CA GLY A 91 14.82 0.53 7.97
C GLY A 91 15.40 0.38 6.56
N PHE A 92 15.96 -0.80 6.27
CA PHE A 92 16.41 -1.16 4.93
C PHE A 92 16.09 -2.62 4.61
N GLN A 93 16.20 -2.99 3.34
CA GLN A 93 16.03 -4.37 2.89
C GLN A 93 17.00 -4.71 1.76
N LEU A 94 17.36 -6.00 1.70
CA LEU A 94 18.07 -6.57 0.55
C LEU A 94 17.05 -7.36 -0.28
N LYS A 95 17.11 -7.22 -1.60
CA LYS A 95 16.23 -7.92 -2.55
C LYS A 95 17.07 -8.65 -3.59
N SER A 96 16.86 -9.94 -3.73
CA SER A 96 17.56 -10.74 -4.76
C SER A 96 17.07 -10.34 -6.15
N LYS A 97 17.94 -10.53 -7.14
CA LYS A 97 17.55 -10.47 -8.55
C LYS A 97 17.03 -11.83 -8.99
N VAL A 98 15.86 -11.84 -9.61
CA VAL A 98 15.25 -13.03 -10.24
C VAL A 98 15.04 -12.78 -11.73
N GLU A 99 15.07 -13.83 -12.54
CA GLU A 99 14.97 -13.72 -14.01
C GLU A 99 13.79 -14.52 -14.59
N ASN A 100 13.14 -15.37 -13.78
CA ASN A 100 12.12 -16.32 -14.24
C ASN A 100 10.71 -16.02 -13.73
N GLY A 101 10.43 -14.77 -13.32
CA GLY A 101 9.12 -14.38 -12.77
C GLY A 101 8.77 -15.07 -11.44
N THR A 102 9.76 -15.66 -10.76
CA THR A 102 9.61 -16.17 -9.39
C THR A 102 9.67 -15.02 -8.40
N ASP A 103 9.10 -15.22 -7.21
CA ASP A 103 9.18 -14.21 -6.16
C ASP A 103 10.65 -14.02 -5.71
N PRO A 104 11.14 -12.77 -5.61
CA PRO A 104 12.48 -12.53 -5.09
C PRO A 104 12.57 -12.84 -3.60
N ILE A 105 13.75 -13.23 -3.16
CA ILE A 105 14.08 -13.32 -1.74
C ILE A 105 14.28 -11.88 -1.23
N VAL A 106 13.60 -11.55 -0.12
CA VAL A 106 13.74 -10.23 0.52
C VAL A 106 14.12 -10.42 1.98
N GLU A 107 15.23 -9.82 2.36
CA GLU A 107 15.69 -9.78 3.75
C GLU A 107 15.41 -8.39 4.34
N TYR A 108 14.65 -8.37 5.44
CA TYR A 108 14.17 -7.14 6.07
C TYR A 108 14.97 -6.77 7.31
N PHE A 109 15.50 -5.56 7.33
CA PHE A 109 16.20 -4.94 8.47
C PHE A 109 15.39 -3.73 8.96
N ARG A 110 14.17 -3.99 9.45
CA ARG A 110 13.20 -2.95 9.84
C ARG A 110 12.75 -3.03 11.29
N LYS A 111 13.07 -4.10 12.00
CA LYS A 111 12.71 -4.26 13.42
C LYS A 111 13.42 -3.20 14.25
N GLY A 112 12.66 -2.38 15.00
CA GLY A 112 13.20 -1.26 15.77
C GLY A 112 13.64 -0.06 14.93
N SER A 113 13.25 0.01 13.64
CA SER A 113 13.46 1.19 12.81
C SER A 113 12.62 2.38 13.29
N ALA A 114 12.97 3.59 12.85
CA ALA A 114 12.20 4.80 13.15
C ALA A 114 10.71 4.63 12.86
N ALA A 115 10.34 4.06 11.71
CA ALA A 115 8.94 3.82 11.35
C ALA A 115 8.21 2.85 12.30
N SER A 116 8.92 1.91 12.95
CA SER A 116 8.31 1.04 13.95
C SER A 116 7.91 1.77 15.24
N HIS A 117 8.37 3.01 15.42
CA HIS A 117 8.02 3.91 16.52
C HIS A 117 6.96 4.96 16.15
N LEU A 118 6.31 4.82 14.99
CA LEU A 118 5.10 5.58 14.67
C LEU A 118 4.09 5.45 15.80
N SER A 119 3.51 6.57 16.21
CA SER A 119 2.59 6.64 17.34
C SER A 119 1.60 7.78 17.18
N ILE A 120 0.68 7.92 18.14
CA ILE A 120 -0.30 9.01 18.15
C ILE A 120 0.35 10.42 18.15
N GLU A 121 1.61 10.53 18.53
CA GLU A 121 2.36 11.78 18.46
C GLU A 121 2.59 12.27 17.02
N ASP A 122 2.53 11.35 16.04
CA ASP A 122 2.65 11.66 14.61
C ASP A 122 1.29 12.05 13.99
N TYR A 123 0.22 12.08 14.80
CA TYR A 123 -1.09 12.53 14.35
C TYR A 123 -1.18 14.05 14.41
N HIS A 124 -1.17 14.68 13.24
CA HIS A 124 -1.38 16.13 13.09
C HIS A 124 -2.76 16.38 12.48
N GLU A 125 -3.75 16.70 13.32
CA GLU A 125 -5.16 16.84 12.92
C GLU A 125 -5.36 17.68 11.67
N ALA A 126 -4.78 18.90 11.65
CA ALA A 126 -4.92 19.79 10.51
C ALA A 126 -4.35 19.20 9.21
N TYR A 127 -3.24 18.45 9.30
CA TYR A 127 -2.64 17.78 8.14
C TYR A 127 -3.55 16.69 7.59
N PHE A 128 -4.03 15.80 8.44
CA PHE A 128 -4.94 14.73 8.04
C PHE A 128 -6.29 15.26 7.54
N ALA A 129 -6.86 16.28 8.21
CA ALA A 129 -8.11 16.90 7.81
C ALA A 129 -8.04 17.61 6.44
N SER A 130 -6.82 17.97 5.98
CA SER A 130 -6.62 18.59 4.67
C SER A 130 -6.85 17.62 3.49
N ALA A 131 -6.81 16.32 3.75
CA ALA A 131 -7.03 15.28 2.75
C ALA A 131 -8.52 14.93 2.62
N ARG A 132 -8.95 14.55 1.43
CA ARG A 132 -10.30 14.01 1.20
C ARG A 132 -10.40 12.50 1.29
N HIS A 133 -9.24 11.81 1.26
CA HIS A 133 -9.14 10.34 1.32
C HIS A 133 -7.95 9.89 2.15
N LEU A 134 -8.15 8.82 2.92
CA LEU A 134 -7.09 8.11 3.66
C LEU A 134 -6.88 6.72 3.03
N HIS A 135 -5.63 6.40 2.70
CA HIS A 135 -5.26 5.03 2.36
C HIS A 135 -4.45 4.39 3.47
N LEU A 136 -4.85 3.19 3.87
CA LEU A 136 -4.19 2.39 4.90
C LEU A 136 -3.82 1.01 4.37
N SER A 137 -2.70 0.48 4.87
CA SER A 137 -2.27 -0.89 4.61
C SER A 137 -2.02 -1.65 5.92
N GLY A 138 -2.22 -2.96 5.87
CA GLY A 138 -1.96 -3.84 7.00
C GLY A 138 -0.48 -3.94 7.37
N VAL A 139 0.44 -3.56 6.47
CA VAL A 139 1.89 -3.54 6.76
C VAL A 139 2.20 -2.52 7.85
N ALA A 140 1.73 -1.28 7.73
CA ALA A 140 1.95 -0.26 8.74
C ALA A 140 1.33 -0.64 10.10
N ALA A 141 0.16 -1.28 10.07
CA ALA A 141 -0.49 -1.78 11.29
C ALA A 141 0.33 -2.85 12.03
N ALA A 142 1.13 -3.63 11.29
CA ALA A 142 1.92 -4.73 11.82
C ALA A 142 3.27 -4.32 12.42
N LEU A 143 3.72 -3.08 12.23
CA LEU A 143 5.04 -2.62 12.68
C LEU A 143 5.18 -2.63 14.20
N SER A 144 4.15 -2.17 14.90
CA SER A 144 4.11 -2.11 16.36
C SER A 144 2.69 -1.87 16.88
N ALA A 145 2.50 -2.00 18.19
CA ALA A 145 1.23 -1.66 18.84
C ALA A 145 0.91 -0.17 18.67
N SER A 146 1.91 0.71 18.79
CA SER A 146 1.71 2.16 18.68
C SER A 146 1.36 2.59 17.26
N SER A 147 1.96 1.96 16.23
CA SER A 147 1.59 2.23 14.83
C SER A 147 0.16 1.78 14.54
N TYR A 148 -0.24 0.59 15.03
CA TYR A 148 -1.63 0.15 14.93
C TYR A 148 -2.61 1.15 15.55
N GLU A 149 -2.29 1.66 16.75
CA GLU A 149 -3.13 2.64 17.45
C GLU A 149 -3.25 3.97 16.69
N LEU A 150 -2.16 4.44 16.09
CA LEU A 150 -2.17 5.60 15.21
C LEU A 150 -3.11 5.39 14.02
N LEU A 151 -2.99 4.26 13.32
CA LEU A 151 -3.85 3.96 12.17
C LEU A 151 -5.32 3.87 12.58
N ALA A 152 -5.63 3.17 13.67
CA ALA A 152 -6.98 3.01 14.17
C ALA A 152 -7.61 4.33 14.62
N HIS A 153 -6.83 5.20 15.28
CA HIS A 153 -7.26 6.55 15.66
C HIS A 153 -7.55 7.40 14.42
N THR A 154 -6.60 7.44 13.48
CA THR A 154 -6.72 8.24 12.25
C THR A 154 -7.94 7.81 11.43
N ALA A 155 -8.13 6.49 11.26
CA ALA A 155 -9.29 5.96 10.53
C ALA A 155 -10.61 6.40 11.16
N ARG A 156 -10.78 6.21 12.48
CA ARG A 156 -12.00 6.64 13.20
C ARG A 156 -12.25 8.14 13.07
N THR A 157 -11.20 8.95 13.26
CA THR A 157 -11.33 10.40 13.23
C THR A 157 -11.72 10.90 11.84
N LEU A 158 -11.06 10.40 10.78
CA LEU A 158 -11.37 10.83 9.41
C LEU A 158 -12.72 10.29 8.92
N LYS A 159 -13.11 9.07 9.32
CA LYS A 159 -14.47 8.56 9.05
C LYS A 159 -15.54 9.46 9.69
N ALA A 160 -15.35 9.87 10.95
CA ALA A 160 -16.26 10.79 11.63
C ALA A 160 -16.34 12.18 10.95
N GLN A 161 -15.27 12.60 10.26
CA GLN A 161 -15.24 13.83 9.46
C GLN A 161 -15.81 13.64 8.05
N GLY A 162 -16.36 12.48 7.71
CA GLY A 162 -16.94 12.18 6.40
C GLY A 162 -15.91 11.98 5.28
N LYS A 163 -14.64 11.75 5.62
CA LYS A 163 -13.61 11.42 4.64
C LYS A 163 -13.76 9.96 4.20
N THR A 164 -13.38 9.67 2.95
CA THR A 164 -13.35 8.28 2.46
C THR A 164 -12.06 7.57 2.87
N ILE A 165 -12.15 6.26 3.08
CA ILE A 165 -11.03 5.44 3.53
C ILE A 165 -10.92 4.20 2.65
N SER A 166 -9.72 3.88 2.18
CA SER A 166 -9.39 2.58 1.58
C SER A 166 -8.43 1.79 2.44
N PHE A 167 -8.57 0.49 2.45
CA PHE A 167 -7.72 -0.42 3.21
C PHE A 167 -7.27 -1.62 2.36
N ASP A 168 -5.97 -1.81 2.24
CA ASP A 168 -5.37 -3.04 1.69
C ASP A 168 -4.81 -3.88 2.85
N PRO A 169 -5.33 -5.09 3.10
CA PRO A 169 -4.84 -5.95 4.19
C PRO A 169 -3.35 -6.27 4.09
N ASN A 170 -2.84 -6.52 2.91
CA ASN A 170 -1.41 -6.71 2.61
C ASN A 170 -0.69 -7.49 3.71
N LEU A 171 -1.16 -8.73 3.95
CA LEU A 171 -0.78 -9.54 5.11
C LEU A 171 0.73 -9.77 5.21
N ARG A 172 1.25 -9.63 6.41
CA ARG A 172 2.63 -9.96 6.78
C ARG A 172 2.63 -10.77 8.09
N PRO A 173 2.25 -12.07 8.05
CA PRO A 173 2.07 -12.89 9.25
C PRO A 173 3.27 -12.87 10.21
N VAL A 174 4.49 -12.81 9.65
CA VAL A 174 5.75 -12.79 10.42
C VAL A 174 5.92 -11.57 11.32
N LEU A 175 5.15 -10.50 11.12
CA LEU A 175 5.20 -9.27 11.94
C LEU A 175 4.22 -9.33 13.13
N TRP A 176 3.31 -10.31 13.16
CA TRP A 176 2.29 -10.44 14.20
C TRP A 176 2.69 -11.51 15.22
N LYS A 177 2.18 -11.37 16.45
CA LYS A 177 2.42 -12.36 17.51
C LYS A 177 1.65 -13.66 17.25
N SER A 178 0.50 -13.56 16.60
CA SER A 178 -0.33 -14.71 16.19
C SER A 178 -1.24 -14.33 15.03
N GLU A 179 -1.72 -15.34 14.29
CA GLU A 179 -2.73 -15.17 13.25
C GLU A 179 -4.04 -14.60 13.81
N ALA A 180 -4.44 -15.03 14.99
CA ALA A 180 -5.65 -14.53 15.65
C ALA A 180 -5.58 -13.02 15.93
N GLU A 181 -4.43 -12.51 16.42
CA GLU A 181 -4.21 -11.08 16.62
C GLU A 181 -4.23 -10.32 15.28
N MET A 182 -3.57 -10.87 14.25
CA MET A 182 -3.56 -10.30 12.91
C MET A 182 -4.98 -10.17 12.35
N VAL A 183 -5.74 -11.25 12.37
CA VAL A 183 -7.12 -11.30 11.87
C VAL A 183 -8.01 -10.30 12.60
N GLU A 184 -7.96 -10.28 13.94
CA GLU A 184 -8.76 -9.35 14.75
C GLU A 184 -8.44 -7.89 14.41
N LYS A 185 -7.16 -7.53 14.45
CA LYS A 185 -6.73 -6.13 14.28
C LYS A 185 -6.94 -5.62 12.87
N LEU A 186 -6.63 -6.43 11.85
CA LEU A 186 -6.82 -6.02 10.47
C LEU A 186 -8.29 -5.91 10.08
N ASN A 187 -9.15 -6.82 10.57
CA ASN A 187 -10.60 -6.69 10.37
C ASN A 187 -11.17 -5.43 11.06
N ARG A 188 -10.68 -5.07 12.24
CA ARG A 188 -11.10 -3.81 12.90
C ARG A 188 -10.76 -2.57 12.06
N LEU A 189 -9.62 -2.57 11.35
CA LEU A 189 -9.27 -1.48 10.42
C LEU A 189 -10.14 -1.54 9.17
N ALA A 190 -10.33 -2.73 8.59
CA ALA A 190 -11.18 -2.94 7.43
C ALA A 190 -12.61 -2.43 7.64
N PHE A 191 -13.19 -2.62 8.84
CA PHE A 191 -14.54 -2.13 9.19
C PHE A 191 -14.64 -0.60 9.30
N GLN A 192 -13.50 0.12 9.33
CA GLN A 192 -13.50 1.57 9.24
C GLN A 192 -13.42 2.06 7.78
N ALA A 193 -13.04 1.20 6.84
CA ALA A 193 -12.85 1.58 5.46
C ALA A 193 -14.17 1.62 4.67
N ASP A 194 -14.20 2.49 3.66
CA ASP A 194 -15.23 2.50 2.64
C ASP A 194 -14.93 1.45 1.56
N TRP A 195 -13.65 1.25 1.23
CA TRP A 195 -13.18 0.32 0.21
C TRP A 195 -12.13 -0.63 0.80
N VAL A 196 -12.36 -1.93 0.70
CA VAL A 196 -11.43 -2.97 1.16
C VAL A 196 -10.91 -3.75 -0.05
N LEU A 197 -9.59 -3.90 -0.16
CA LEU A 197 -8.90 -4.42 -1.34
C LEU A 197 -8.09 -5.70 -1.04
N PRO A 198 -8.66 -6.78 -0.54
CA PRO A 198 -7.91 -7.99 -0.21
C PRO A 198 -7.51 -8.78 -1.45
N GLY A 199 -6.38 -9.49 -1.37
CA GLY A 199 -6.16 -10.66 -2.20
C GLY A 199 -7.11 -11.81 -1.79
N LEU A 200 -7.43 -12.72 -2.70
CA LEU A 200 -8.33 -13.84 -2.40
C LEU A 200 -7.85 -14.65 -1.17
N LYS A 201 -6.57 -15.03 -1.15
CA LYS A 201 -5.99 -15.78 -0.02
C LYS A 201 -6.03 -14.97 1.29
N GLU A 202 -5.79 -13.67 1.21
CA GLU A 202 -5.87 -12.77 2.36
C GLU A 202 -7.31 -12.71 2.89
N GLY A 203 -8.27 -12.54 2.00
CA GLY A 203 -9.70 -12.56 2.35
C GLY A 203 -10.13 -13.87 3.00
N MET A 204 -9.65 -15.01 2.51
CA MET A 204 -9.91 -16.32 3.11
C MET A 204 -9.39 -16.39 4.55
N ILE A 205 -8.17 -15.94 4.81
CA ILE A 205 -7.56 -15.93 6.15
C ILE A 205 -8.34 -14.98 7.07
N LEU A 206 -8.62 -13.77 6.61
CA LEU A 206 -9.23 -12.74 7.45
C LEU A 206 -10.70 -13.01 7.79
N THR A 207 -11.44 -13.67 6.90
CA THR A 207 -12.88 -13.84 7.04
C THR A 207 -13.32 -15.26 7.33
N GLY A 208 -12.45 -16.25 7.10
CA GLY A 208 -12.79 -17.68 7.12
C GLY A 208 -13.67 -18.13 5.95
N GLN A 209 -13.98 -17.23 5.00
CA GLN A 209 -14.82 -17.53 3.83
C GLN A 209 -13.96 -18.07 2.69
N GLN A 210 -14.56 -18.86 1.78
CA GLN A 210 -13.80 -19.58 0.75
C GLN A 210 -14.02 -19.01 -0.67
N THR A 211 -15.00 -18.13 -0.86
CA THR A 211 -15.31 -17.55 -2.19
C THR A 211 -15.23 -16.03 -2.16
N PRO A 212 -14.91 -15.40 -3.31
CA PRO A 212 -14.89 -13.93 -3.40
C PRO A 212 -16.21 -13.30 -2.95
N GLU A 213 -17.35 -13.88 -3.34
CA GLU A 213 -18.67 -13.37 -2.96
C GLU A 213 -18.90 -13.41 -1.45
N ALA A 214 -18.55 -14.53 -0.79
CA ALA A 214 -18.73 -14.68 0.66
C ALA A 214 -17.75 -13.76 1.45
N ILE A 215 -16.53 -13.55 0.94
CA ILE A 215 -15.57 -12.60 1.51
C ILE A 215 -16.13 -11.17 1.39
N ALA A 216 -16.66 -10.80 0.22
CA ALA A 216 -17.27 -9.49 0.03
C ALA A 216 -18.47 -9.30 0.97
N ASP A 217 -19.36 -10.28 1.05
CA ASP A 217 -20.53 -10.23 1.94
C ASP A 217 -20.16 -10.11 3.41
N PHE A 218 -19.03 -10.70 3.83
CA PHE A 218 -18.52 -10.53 5.19
C PHE A 218 -18.23 -9.06 5.49
N TYR A 219 -17.49 -8.35 4.65
CA TYR A 219 -17.16 -6.95 4.88
C TYR A 219 -18.36 -6.01 4.68
N LEU A 220 -19.21 -6.27 3.68
CA LEU A 220 -20.40 -5.44 3.42
C LEU A 220 -21.38 -5.44 4.60
N ARG A 221 -21.47 -6.52 5.41
CA ARG A 221 -22.24 -6.54 6.66
C ARG A 221 -21.70 -5.61 7.74
N HIS A 222 -20.46 -5.09 7.59
CA HIS A 222 -19.81 -4.18 8.52
C HIS A 222 -19.68 -2.75 7.95
N GLU A 223 -20.66 -2.32 7.15
CA GLU A 223 -20.76 -0.96 6.59
C GLU A 223 -19.65 -0.56 5.58
N VAL A 224 -18.83 -1.51 5.12
CA VAL A 224 -17.93 -1.29 3.99
C VAL A 224 -18.78 -1.04 2.74
N LYS A 225 -18.42 -0.02 1.95
CA LYS A 225 -19.21 0.36 0.76
C LYS A 225 -18.91 -0.49 -0.46
N ALA A 226 -17.64 -0.91 -0.62
CA ALA A 226 -17.24 -1.79 -1.70
C ALA A 226 -16.05 -2.66 -1.29
N VAL A 227 -16.06 -3.90 -1.77
CA VAL A 227 -14.97 -4.86 -1.60
C VAL A 227 -14.47 -5.26 -2.99
N ILE A 228 -13.17 -5.12 -3.20
CA ILE A 228 -12.50 -5.42 -4.46
C ILE A 228 -11.46 -6.51 -4.20
N ILE A 229 -11.69 -7.71 -4.72
CA ILE A 229 -10.89 -8.89 -4.42
C ILE A 229 -9.94 -9.19 -5.57
N LYS A 230 -8.65 -9.09 -5.31
CA LYS A 230 -7.57 -9.42 -6.25
C LYS A 230 -7.45 -10.94 -6.37
N THR A 231 -7.58 -11.48 -7.58
CA THR A 231 -7.48 -12.93 -7.87
C THR A 231 -6.22 -13.27 -8.67
N GLY A 232 -5.25 -12.37 -8.70
CA GLY A 232 -3.97 -12.57 -9.39
C GLY A 232 -4.13 -12.70 -10.90
N ALA A 233 -3.70 -13.82 -11.46
CA ALA A 233 -3.77 -14.08 -12.89
C ALA A 233 -5.21 -14.19 -13.45
N ASP A 234 -6.20 -14.31 -12.57
CA ASP A 234 -7.62 -14.37 -12.96
C ASP A 234 -8.30 -12.98 -12.94
N GLY A 235 -7.55 -11.92 -12.63
CA GLY A 235 -8.06 -10.55 -12.60
C GLY A 235 -8.56 -10.11 -11.24
N ALA A 236 -9.76 -9.52 -11.16
CA ALA A 236 -10.34 -9.10 -9.89
C ALA A 236 -11.88 -9.07 -9.94
N GLY A 237 -12.49 -9.44 -8.80
CA GLY A 237 -13.92 -9.31 -8.58
C GLY A 237 -14.24 -8.10 -7.69
N TYR A 238 -15.47 -7.59 -7.78
CA TYR A 238 -15.94 -6.53 -6.90
C TYR A 238 -17.41 -6.69 -6.54
N LYS A 239 -17.77 -6.22 -5.34
CA LYS A 239 -19.14 -6.14 -4.86
C LYS A 239 -19.32 -4.91 -3.97
N ALA A 240 -20.42 -4.19 -4.15
CA ALA A 240 -20.75 -2.99 -3.40
C ALA A 240 -22.07 -3.11 -2.64
N ALA A 241 -22.23 -2.29 -1.61
CA ALA A 241 -23.43 -2.24 -0.77
C ALA A 241 -24.69 -1.83 -1.53
N ASN A 242 -24.56 -1.11 -2.66
CA ASN A 242 -25.67 -0.74 -3.53
C ASN A 242 -26.14 -1.87 -4.46
N GLY A 243 -25.53 -3.05 -4.38
CA GLY A 243 -25.82 -4.21 -5.22
C GLY A 243 -25.01 -4.30 -6.51
N GLU A 244 -24.19 -3.30 -6.85
CA GLU A 244 -23.26 -3.39 -7.99
C GLU A 244 -22.22 -4.48 -7.74
N GLN A 245 -22.05 -5.39 -8.68
CA GLN A 245 -21.04 -6.45 -8.60
C GLN A 245 -20.59 -6.88 -9.99
N GLY A 246 -19.40 -7.46 -10.06
CA GLY A 246 -18.85 -7.95 -11.32
C GLY A 246 -17.43 -8.48 -11.18
N CYS A 247 -16.90 -8.94 -12.31
CA CYS A 247 -15.51 -9.36 -12.44
C CYS A 247 -14.89 -8.64 -13.63
N VAL A 248 -13.60 -8.36 -13.54
CA VAL A 248 -12.81 -7.79 -14.62
C VAL A 248 -11.66 -8.74 -14.91
N ALA A 249 -11.55 -9.14 -16.18
CA ALA A 249 -10.49 -10.02 -16.63
C ALA A 249 -9.10 -9.41 -16.40
N PRO A 250 -8.06 -10.23 -16.24
CA PRO A 250 -6.70 -9.76 -16.06
C PRO A 250 -6.19 -9.09 -17.34
N VAL A 251 -5.21 -8.23 -17.19
CA VAL A 251 -4.40 -7.75 -18.32
C VAL A 251 -3.31 -8.76 -18.60
N LYS A 252 -3.24 -9.26 -19.82
CA LYS A 252 -2.21 -10.21 -20.22
C LYS A 252 -0.82 -9.54 -20.17
N VAL A 253 0.12 -10.20 -19.51
CA VAL A 253 1.52 -9.79 -19.44
C VAL A 253 2.38 -10.88 -20.06
N ASP A 254 3.18 -10.51 -21.07
CA ASP A 254 4.02 -11.48 -21.76
C ASP A 254 5.33 -11.78 -21.01
N ASN A 255 5.82 -10.81 -20.22
CA ASN A 255 7.06 -10.97 -19.45
C ASN A 255 6.88 -10.42 -18.03
N VAL A 256 6.86 -11.29 -17.04
CA VAL A 256 6.87 -10.94 -15.62
C VAL A 256 8.32 -10.85 -15.14
N VAL A 257 8.73 -9.66 -14.74
CA VAL A 257 10.09 -9.35 -14.27
C VAL A 257 10.18 -9.42 -12.75
N ASP A 258 9.19 -8.85 -12.05
CA ASP A 258 9.15 -8.76 -10.59
C ASP A 258 7.69 -8.73 -10.13
N THR A 259 7.29 -9.63 -9.25
CA THR A 259 5.90 -9.71 -8.78
C THR A 259 5.56 -8.71 -7.67
N VAL A 260 6.59 -8.11 -7.05
CA VAL A 260 6.41 -7.15 -5.95
C VAL A 260 5.83 -5.83 -6.48
N GLY A 261 4.96 -5.22 -5.69
CA GLY A 261 4.31 -3.95 -6.05
C GLY A 261 3.05 -4.09 -6.92
N ALA A 262 2.70 -5.29 -7.42
CA ALA A 262 1.48 -5.51 -8.20
C ALA A 262 0.21 -5.12 -7.43
N GLY A 263 0.12 -5.52 -6.14
CA GLY A 263 -1.00 -5.18 -5.26
C GLY A 263 -1.11 -3.69 -5.01
N ASP A 264 0.02 -3.03 -4.77
CA ASP A 264 0.10 -1.58 -4.56
C ASP A 264 -0.30 -0.84 -5.84
N GLY A 265 0.18 -1.29 -7.02
CA GLY A 265 -0.23 -0.76 -8.32
C GLY A 265 -1.72 -0.93 -8.60
N PHE A 266 -2.28 -2.09 -8.23
CA PHE A 266 -3.72 -2.31 -8.29
C PHE A 266 -4.49 -1.32 -7.42
N ALA A 267 -4.04 -1.10 -6.17
CA ALA A 267 -4.64 -0.13 -5.25
C ALA A 267 -4.58 1.30 -5.81
N VAL A 268 -3.45 1.70 -6.43
CA VAL A 268 -3.32 2.98 -7.15
C VAL A 268 -4.42 3.16 -8.19
N GLY A 269 -4.63 2.14 -9.03
CA GLY A 269 -5.64 2.18 -10.09
C GLY A 269 -7.05 2.32 -9.54
N VAL A 270 -7.40 1.52 -8.53
CA VAL A 270 -8.73 1.54 -7.90
C VAL A 270 -8.98 2.89 -7.22
N ILE A 271 -8.06 3.31 -6.34
CA ILE A 271 -8.23 4.54 -5.55
C ILE A 271 -8.32 5.77 -6.46
N SER A 272 -7.41 5.90 -7.44
CA SER A 272 -7.42 7.04 -8.36
C SER A 272 -8.72 7.14 -9.14
N ALA A 273 -9.21 6.02 -9.69
CA ALA A 273 -10.43 5.98 -10.47
C ALA A 273 -11.68 6.33 -9.63
N LEU A 274 -11.80 5.77 -8.42
CA LEU A 274 -12.93 6.06 -7.53
C LEU A 274 -12.92 7.52 -7.05
N LEU A 275 -11.75 8.09 -6.78
CA LEU A 275 -11.63 9.51 -6.43
C LEU A 275 -11.94 10.45 -7.60
N GLU A 276 -11.86 9.97 -8.83
CA GLU A 276 -12.28 10.65 -10.05
C GLU A 276 -13.78 10.46 -10.36
N GLY A 277 -14.50 9.70 -9.55
CA GLY A 277 -15.94 9.41 -9.75
C GLY A 277 -16.22 8.37 -10.83
N ARG A 278 -15.25 7.55 -11.20
CA ARG A 278 -15.46 6.43 -12.15
C ARG A 278 -16.22 5.30 -11.48
N SER A 279 -16.88 4.44 -12.29
CA SER A 279 -17.57 3.25 -11.80
C SER A 279 -16.59 2.22 -11.21
N LEU A 280 -17.08 1.29 -10.38
CA LEU A 280 -16.27 0.20 -9.84
C LEU A 280 -15.65 -0.65 -10.95
N HIS A 281 -16.39 -0.94 -12.01
CA HIS A 281 -15.85 -1.66 -13.17
C HIS A 281 -14.63 -0.95 -13.78
N GLN A 282 -14.73 0.36 -14.00
CA GLN A 282 -13.61 1.16 -14.53
C GLN A 282 -12.44 1.23 -13.55
N ALA A 283 -12.73 1.32 -12.26
CA ALA A 283 -11.70 1.34 -11.21
C ALA A 283 -10.91 0.04 -11.16
N VAL A 284 -11.60 -1.11 -11.21
CA VAL A 284 -10.95 -2.42 -11.23
C VAL A 284 -10.18 -2.65 -12.53
N THR A 285 -10.72 -2.18 -13.67
CA THR A 285 -10.01 -2.22 -14.96
C THR A 285 -8.70 -1.46 -14.91
N ARG A 286 -8.69 -0.23 -14.35
CA ARG A 286 -7.46 0.56 -14.15
C ARG A 286 -6.53 -0.14 -13.15
N GLY A 287 -7.07 -0.73 -12.07
CA GLY A 287 -6.31 -1.52 -11.10
C GLY A 287 -5.56 -2.67 -11.76
N ASN A 288 -6.24 -3.50 -12.55
CA ASN A 288 -5.63 -4.60 -13.29
C ASN A 288 -4.54 -4.09 -14.25
N LYS A 289 -4.78 -2.96 -14.96
CA LYS A 289 -3.81 -2.38 -15.88
C LYS A 289 -2.54 -1.92 -15.18
N ILE A 290 -2.67 -1.18 -14.07
CA ILE A 290 -1.50 -0.66 -13.33
C ILE A 290 -0.77 -1.79 -12.62
N GLY A 291 -1.48 -2.76 -12.01
CA GLY A 291 -0.86 -3.94 -11.43
C GLY A 291 -0.05 -4.75 -12.46
N ALA A 292 -0.57 -4.89 -13.68
CA ALA A 292 0.12 -5.55 -14.79
C ALA A 292 1.36 -4.77 -15.27
N LEU A 293 1.33 -3.43 -15.27
CA LEU A 293 2.51 -2.61 -15.59
C LEU A 293 3.58 -2.71 -14.51
N ALA A 294 3.21 -2.74 -13.25
CA ALA A 294 4.13 -2.81 -12.12
C ALA A 294 5.04 -4.04 -12.19
N ILE A 295 4.51 -5.21 -12.59
CA ILE A 295 5.29 -6.47 -12.62
C ILE A 295 6.21 -6.62 -13.83
N GLN A 296 6.22 -5.69 -14.77
CA GLN A 296 7.08 -5.73 -15.97
C GLN A 296 8.42 -5.02 -15.78
N VAL A 297 8.64 -4.43 -14.61
CA VAL A 297 9.86 -3.67 -14.30
C VAL A 297 10.42 -4.12 -12.95
N GLN A 298 11.73 -4.23 -12.83
CA GLN A 298 12.39 -4.57 -11.57
C GLN A 298 12.28 -3.42 -10.58
N GLY A 299 11.74 -3.69 -9.39
CA GLY A 299 11.53 -2.72 -8.31
C GLY A 299 10.12 -2.79 -7.77
N ASP A 300 9.80 -1.93 -6.82
CA ASP A 300 8.48 -1.94 -6.16
C ASP A 300 7.54 -0.88 -6.74
N SER A 301 8.06 0.29 -7.15
CA SER A 301 7.28 1.42 -7.70
C SER A 301 7.75 1.89 -9.08
N GLU A 302 8.83 1.31 -9.61
CA GLU A 302 9.43 1.73 -10.87
C GLU A 302 8.49 1.54 -12.08
N GLY A 303 7.67 0.50 -12.05
CA GLY A 303 6.69 0.19 -13.10
C GLY A 303 5.35 0.95 -12.99
N LEU A 304 5.17 1.77 -11.96
CA LEU A 304 3.94 2.56 -11.80
C LEU A 304 3.89 3.69 -12.83
N PRO A 305 2.81 3.80 -13.63
CA PRO A 305 2.73 4.71 -14.76
C PRO A 305 2.38 6.14 -14.39
N THR A 306 2.74 7.08 -15.26
CA THR A 306 2.12 8.40 -15.33
C THR A 306 0.77 8.33 -16.07
N ARG A 307 -0.03 9.41 -16.05
CA ARG A 307 -1.26 9.49 -16.85
C ARG A 307 -1.02 9.29 -18.35
N GLU A 308 0.02 9.91 -18.88
CA GLU A 308 0.39 9.78 -20.27
C GLU A 308 0.72 8.33 -20.63
N GLN A 309 1.49 7.63 -19.80
CA GLN A 309 1.81 6.21 -19.98
C GLN A 309 0.57 5.32 -19.82
N LEU A 310 -0.40 5.73 -19.01
CA LEU A 310 -1.68 5.03 -18.87
C LEU A 310 -2.61 5.26 -20.07
N GLY A 311 -2.33 6.28 -20.89
CA GLY A 311 -3.14 6.65 -22.07
C GLY A 311 -4.43 7.39 -21.68
N GLU A 312 -4.41 8.14 -20.60
CA GLU A 312 -5.56 8.89 -20.05
C GLU A 312 -5.28 10.38 -19.90
#